data_ce47af1fb3f6a4b8eff8e8f5cc4de6c6
#
_entry.id   ce47af1fb3f6a4b8eff8e8f5cc4de6c6
#
_cell.length_a   1.000
_cell.length_b   1.000
_cell.length_c   1.000
_cell.angle_alpha   90.00
_cell.angle_beta   90.00
_cell.angle_gamma   90.00
#
_symmetry.space_group_name_H-M   'P 1'
#
loop_
_entity.id
_entity.type
_entity.pdbx_description
1 polymer ?
#
loop_
_entity_poly.entity_id
_entity_poly.type
_entity_poly.pdbx_seq_one_letter_code
_entity_poly.pdbx_strand_id
1 'polypeptide(L)'
;MAKHKELQKYIKIRKAAEHNLKEIDLDVPRDEFVVFTGLSGSGKSSLAFDTIYAEGQRRYMESLSSYARQFLGQMEKPNVDSIEGLPPAISIDQKSTNRNPRSTVGTVTEIYDYYRLLYARIGIPHCPKCGKEIYAQTVDQMADEIMELPEGTRIQLLAPVVRGRKGQHVKVFESARKSGYVRVVVDGHLYELSEEISLEKNKKHNIEVMVDRLVVRDGIRKRLVDSIENVLKLSDGLMIVDIPGGEQMSFSQSFSCPDCGISIDELEPRTFSFNNPFGACPVCHGIGVKMEFDEALMIPDPSLSLAEGALVVNGWQSAKDTSSYSRCILDALADSYGFDINTPYEELPEEIRHMLMHGTDGRVVKVKYRGQRGVGVYDVAFEGVIKNVQRRYRECGSERMKKEYESFMRITPCAECGGKRLKSEALAVTVGDKNIAEVTELSISKLMDFMQGLELTPHQLAIGKLVLREIKARLQFLLDVGLEYLTLARATGSLSGGEAQRIRLATQIGSGLVGVAYILDEPSIG
;
A
#
# COMPACT_ATOMS: atom_id res chain seq x y z
N MET A 1 -51.25 0.24 -21.17
CA MET A 1 -50.46 0.24 -22.42
C MET A 1 -49.48 1.38 -22.38
N ALA A 2 -48.24 1.10 -22.03
CA ALA A 2 -47.17 2.11 -22.04
C ALA A 2 -46.76 2.37 -23.50
N LYS A 3 -46.94 3.61 -23.95
CA LYS A 3 -46.37 4.07 -25.22
C LYS A 3 -44.86 3.87 -25.14
N HIS A 4 -44.30 2.99 -25.99
CA HIS A 4 -42.88 3.00 -26.28
C HIS A 4 -42.54 4.40 -26.73
N LYS A 5 -41.78 5.18 -25.92
CA LYS A 5 -41.13 6.40 -26.38
C LYS A 5 -40.20 5.95 -27.52
N GLU A 6 -40.49 6.37 -28.75
CA GLU A 6 -39.54 6.27 -29.86
C GLU A 6 -38.22 6.87 -29.36
N LEU A 7 -37.16 6.06 -29.31
CA LEU A 7 -35.82 6.52 -28.94
C LEU A 7 -35.45 7.65 -29.91
N GLN A 8 -35.20 8.84 -29.38
CA GLN A 8 -34.77 9.98 -30.20
C GLN A 8 -33.47 9.58 -30.92
N LYS A 9 -33.47 9.67 -32.26
CA LYS A 9 -32.32 9.30 -33.09
C LYS A 9 -31.16 10.30 -33.04
N TYR A 10 -31.38 11.50 -32.51
CA TYR A 10 -30.43 12.60 -32.50
C TYR A 10 -30.36 13.24 -31.10
N ILE A 11 -29.17 13.71 -30.74
CA ILE A 11 -28.95 14.69 -29.67
C ILE A 11 -29.12 16.05 -30.36
N LYS A 12 -30.18 16.79 -30.01
CA LYS A 12 -30.48 18.10 -30.59
C LYS A 12 -29.98 19.20 -29.67
N ILE A 13 -29.03 19.97 -30.16
CA ILE A 13 -28.41 21.09 -29.44
C ILE A 13 -28.91 22.38 -30.08
N ARG A 14 -29.36 23.35 -29.27
CA ARG A 14 -29.86 24.63 -29.75
C ARG A 14 -29.17 25.79 -29.05
N LYS A 15 -28.66 26.74 -29.85
CA LYS A 15 -27.98 27.96 -29.42
C LYS A 15 -26.87 27.69 -28.41
N ALA A 16 -25.98 26.79 -28.72
CA ALA A 16 -24.78 26.58 -27.87
C ALA A 16 -23.85 27.79 -27.99
N ALA A 17 -23.59 28.45 -26.87
CA ALA A 17 -22.83 29.69 -26.77
C ALA A 17 -21.73 29.63 -25.69
N GLU A 18 -21.25 28.45 -25.34
CA GLU A 18 -20.19 28.29 -24.35
C GLU A 18 -18.84 28.76 -24.92
N HIS A 19 -18.09 29.54 -24.14
CA HIS A 19 -16.82 30.14 -24.51
C HIS A 19 -16.88 30.91 -25.86
N ASN A 20 -16.27 30.36 -26.91
CA ASN A 20 -16.19 30.97 -28.24
C ASN A 20 -17.24 30.48 -29.26
N LEU A 21 -18.21 29.65 -28.82
CA LEU A 21 -19.33 29.23 -29.66
C LEU A 21 -20.29 30.38 -29.94
N LYS A 22 -20.79 30.45 -31.16
CA LYS A 22 -21.61 31.57 -31.65
C LYS A 22 -23.08 31.12 -31.85
N GLU A 23 -23.75 30.72 -30.74
CA GLU A 23 -25.16 30.28 -30.76
C GLU A 23 -25.44 29.21 -31.83
N ILE A 24 -24.62 28.16 -31.86
CA ILE A 24 -24.73 27.13 -32.90
C ILE A 24 -25.85 26.15 -32.61
N ASP A 25 -26.56 25.75 -33.68
CA ASP A 25 -27.53 24.66 -33.68
C ASP A 25 -26.92 23.44 -34.33
N LEU A 26 -27.08 22.26 -33.71
CA LEU A 26 -26.51 21.02 -34.20
C LEU A 26 -27.38 19.82 -33.82
N ASP A 27 -27.55 18.88 -34.76
CA ASP A 27 -28.15 17.58 -34.52
C ASP A 27 -27.06 16.49 -34.63
N VAL A 28 -26.69 15.86 -33.51
CA VAL A 28 -25.69 14.81 -33.43
C VAL A 28 -26.39 13.45 -33.44
N PRO A 29 -26.11 12.54 -34.40
CA PRO A 29 -26.73 11.22 -34.40
C PRO A 29 -26.33 10.42 -33.18
N ARG A 30 -27.25 9.61 -32.67
CA ARG A 30 -27.01 8.68 -31.54
C ARG A 30 -26.63 7.31 -32.07
N ASP A 31 -25.89 6.58 -31.21
CA ASP A 31 -25.46 5.21 -31.48
C ASP A 31 -24.53 5.10 -32.71
N GLU A 32 -23.85 6.21 -33.06
CA GLU A 32 -22.90 6.31 -34.15
C GLU A 32 -21.58 6.92 -33.67
N PHE A 33 -20.51 6.69 -34.44
CA PHE A 33 -19.21 7.31 -34.20
C PHE A 33 -19.16 8.66 -34.92
N VAL A 34 -19.13 9.75 -34.13
CA VAL A 34 -19.16 11.12 -34.64
C VAL A 34 -17.83 11.82 -34.37
N VAL A 35 -17.24 12.47 -35.36
CA VAL A 35 -15.96 13.16 -35.25
C VAL A 35 -16.14 14.66 -35.42
N PHE A 36 -15.74 15.45 -34.43
CA PHE A 36 -15.66 16.91 -34.52
C PHE A 36 -14.26 17.32 -34.99
N THR A 37 -14.15 17.95 -36.15
CA THR A 37 -12.88 18.40 -36.73
C THR A 37 -12.84 19.92 -36.89
N GLY A 38 -11.65 20.49 -36.92
CA GLY A 38 -11.44 21.93 -37.11
C GLY A 38 -10.10 22.42 -36.53
N LEU A 39 -9.78 23.69 -36.80
CA LEU A 39 -8.55 24.31 -36.28
C LEU A 39 -8.52 24.41 -34.75
N SER A 40 -7.33 24.58 -34.16
CA SER A 40 -7.22 24.88 -32.74
C SER A 40 -7.97 26.18 -32.43
N GLY A 41 -8.72 26.19 -31.29
CA GLY A 41 -9.56 27.35 -30.94
C GLY A 41 -10.89 27.46 -31.70
N SER A 42 -11.27 26.50 -32.54
CA SER A 42 -12.56 26.55 -33.27
C SER A 42 -13.80 26.19 -32.45
N GLY A 43 -13.63 25.85 -31.16
CA GLY A 43 -14.75 25.52 -30.25
C GLY A 43 -15.10 24.03 -30.14
N LYS A 44 -14.29 23.11 -30.74
CA LYS A 44 -14.54 21.66 -30.64
C LYS A 44 -14.68 21.15 -29.20
N SER A 45 -13.71 21.48 -28.37
CA SER A 45 -13.68 21.09 -26.96
C SER A 45 -14.82 21.78 -26.19
N SER A 46 -15.10 23.07 -26.49
CA SER A 46 -16.22 23.79 -25.86
C SER A 46 -17.57 23.15 -26.18
N LEU A 47 -17.77 22.63 -27.38
CA LEU A 47 -18.98 21.91 -27.71
C LEU A 47 -19.04 20.53 -27.07
N ALA A 48 -17.94 19.73 -27.17
CA ALA A 48 -17.94 18.34 -26.74
C ALA A 48 -17.91 18.22 -25.20
N PHE A 49 -16.99 18.96 -24.53
CA PHE A 49 -16.77 18.84 -23.09
C PHE A 49 -17.55 19.88 -22.30
N ASP A 50 -17.43 21.17 -22.64
CA ASP A 50 -18.01 22.23 -21.82
C ASP A 50 -19.53 22.38 -22.05
N THR A 51 -20.08 21.83 -23.16
CA THR A 51 -21.52 21.84 -23.44
C THR A 51 -22.16 20.46 -23.29
N ILE A 52 -21.80 19.48 -24.17
CA ILE A 52 -22.50 18.17 -24.23
C ILE A 52 -22.22 17.36 -22.95
N TYR A 53 -20.93 17.17 -22.61
CA TYR A 53 -20.54 16.41 -21.42
C TYR A 53 -21.01 17.09 -20.14
N ALA A 54 -20.79 18.40 -20.00
CA ALA A 54 -21.16 19.16 -18.82
C ALA A 54 -22.67 19.07 -18.55
N GLU A 55 -23.53 19.20 -19.58
CA GLU A 55 -24.97 19.05 -19.42
C GLU A 55 -25.38 17.60 -19.10
N GLY A 56 -24.73 16.61 -19.70
CA GLY A 56 -24.96 15.19 -19.38
C GLY A 56 -24.64 14.87 -17.92
N GLN A 57 -23.51 15.33 -17.42
CA GLN A 57 -23.11 15.21 -16.03
C GLN A 57 -24.07 15.96 -15.08
N ARG A 58 -24.42 17.21 -15.42
CA ARG A 58 -25.36 18.01 -14.63
C ARG A 58 -26.70 17.28 -14.43
N ARG A 59 -27.28 16.73 -15.51
CA ARG A 59 -28.54 15.96 -15.46
C ARG A 59 -28.40 14.69 -14.63
N TYR A 60 -27.27 14.00 -14.77
CA TYR A 60 -26.97 12.80 -13.97
C TYR A 60 -26.92 13.17 -12.48
N MET A 61 -26.19 14.22 -12.13
CA MET A 61 -26.10 14.73 -10.74
C MET A 61 -27.46 15.16 -10.18
N GLU A 62 -28.32 15.79 -10.98
CA GLU A 62 -29.67 16.16 -10.58
C GLU A 62 -30.57 14.95 -10.30
N SER A 63 -30.31 13.82 -10.94
CA SER A 63 -31.04 12.57 -10.70
C SER A 63 -30.68 11.88 -9.38
N LEU A 64 -29.56 12.27 -8.75
CA LEU A 64 -29.11 11.71 -7.49
C LEU A 64 -29.91 12.26 -6.30
N SER A 65 -29.84 11.56 -5.15
CA SER A 65 -30.46 12.00 -3.91
C SER A 65 -29.94 13.37 -3.45
N SER A 66 -30.76 14.13 -2.70
CA SER A 66 -30.36 15.43 -2.14
C SER A 66 -29.09 15.32 -1.27
N TYR A 67 -28.93 14.21 -0.56
CA TYR A 67 -27.74 13.92 0.23
C TYR A 67 -26.47 13.79 -0.63
N ALA A 68 -26.52 12.99 -1.69
CA ALA A 68 -25.38 12.83 -2.62
C ALA A 68 -24.99 14.16 -3.29
N ARG A 69 -25.97 15.01 -3.65
CA ARG A 69 -25.71 16.33 -4.25
C ARG A 69 -24.97 17.30 -3.32
N GLN A 70 -25.17 17.22 -2.01
CA GLN A 70 -24.44 18.05 -1.05
C GLN A 70 -22.93 17.80 -1.03
N PHE A 71 -22.50 16.57 -1.30
CA PHE A 71 -21.07 16.20 -1.34
C PHE A 71 -20.41 16.47 -2.68
N LEU A 72 -21.16 16.39 -3.77
CA LEU A 72 -20.62 16.48 -5.14
C LEU A 72 -20.61 17.91 -5.70
N GLY A 73 -21.28 18.85 -5.01
CA GLY A 73 -21.41 20.24 -5.44
C GLY A 73 -22.49 20.45 -6.51
N GLN A 74 -22.85 21.70 -6.76
CA GLN A 74 -23.72 22.06 -7.89
C GLN A 74 -22.86 22.35 -9.11
N MET A 75 -23.19 21.72 -10.24
CA MET A 75 -22.61 22.06 -11.53
C MET A 75 -23.40 23.19 -12.17
N GLU A 76 -22.71 24.19 -12.69
CA GLU A 76 -23.33 25.27 -13.45
C GLU A 76 -23.93 24.74 -14.75
N LYS A 77 -25.07 25.30 -15.17
CA LYS A 77 -25.68 24.96 -16.46
C LYS A 77 -24.83 25.59 -17.56
N PRO A 78 -24.38 24.80 -18.56
CA PRO A 78 -23.67 25.37 -19.70
C PRO A 78 -24.54 26.37 -20.44
N ASN A 79 -23.91 27.32 -21.10
CA ASN A 79 -24.58 28.36 -21.89
C ASN A 79 -25.13 27.76 -23.18
N VAL A 80 -26.31 27.17 -23.08
CA VAL A 80 -27.04 26.52 -24.17
C VAL A 80 -28.54 26.68 -23.92
N ASP A 81 -29.32 26.95 -24.94
CA ASP A 81 -30.77 27.10 -24.82
C ASP A 81 -31.41 25.76 -24.43
N SER A 82 -31.20 24.72 -25.24
CA SER A 82 -31.68 23.38 -24.91
C SER A 82 -30.81 22.28 -25.52
N ILE A 83 -30.74 21.12 -24.83
CA ILE A 83 -30.22 19.87 -25.37
C ILE A 83 -31.24 18.76 -25.12
N GLU A 84 -31.76 18.21 -26.21
CA GLU A 84 -32.72 17.10 -26.19
C GLU A 84 -32.05 15.79 -26.60
N GLY A 85 -32.56 14.65 -26.10
CA GLY A 85 -32.07 13.32 -26.46
C GLY A 85 -30.69 12.95 -25.94
N LEU A 86 -30.12 13.76 -25.03
CA LEU A 86 -28.79 13.50 -24.42
C LEU A 86 -28.86 12.31 -23.47
N PRO A 87 -28.08 11.24 -23.71
CA PRO A 87 -27.90 10.16 -22.75
C PRO A 87 -26.91 10.57 -21.65
N PRO A 88 -26.72 9.77 -20.60
CA PRO A 88 -25.60 9.94 -19.67
C PRO A 88 -24.28 10.02 -20.45
N ALA A 89 -23.40 10.92 -20.06
CA ALA A 89 -22.15 11.18 -20.77
C ALA A 89 -20.94 10.83 -19.93
N ILE A 90 -19.92 10.24 -20.53
CA ILE A 90 -18.62 9.91 -19.95
C ILE A 90 -17.53 10.61 -20.77
N SER A 91 -16.61 11.29 -20.07
CA SER A 91 -15.49 11.98 -20.70
C SER A 91 -14.20 11.21 -20.53
N ILE A 92 -13.41 11.15 -21.58
CA ILE A 92 -12.07 10.59 -21.61
C ILE A 92 -11.13 11.68 -22.14
N ASP A 93 -10.68 12.53 -21.20
CA ASP A 93 -9.81 13.66 -21.50
C ASP A 93 -8.32 13.32 -21.31
N GLN A 94 -7.45 14.15 -21.87
CA GLN A 94 -5.99 13.98 -21.81
C GLN A 94 -5.35 14.61 -20.57
N LYS A 95 -6.07 15.52 -19.86
CA LYS A 95 -5.47 16.49 -18.94
C LYS A 95 -5.26 16.05 -17.49
N SER A 96 -5.76 14.94 -17.01
CA SER A 96 -5.67 14.62 -15.58
C SER A 96 -4.73 13.47 -15.27
N THR A 97 -3.43 13.77 -15.11
CA THR A 97 -2.54 12.89 -14.35
C THR A 97 -2.87 13.01 -12.88
N ASN A 98 -3.41 11.95 -12.29
CA ASN A 98 -3.65 11.89 -10.85
C ASN A 98 -2.30 11.89 -10.14
N ARG A 99 -2.01 12.94 -9.36
CA ARG A 99 -0.75 13.10 -8.61
C ARG A 99 -0.72 12.37 -7.27
N ASN A 100 -1.74 11.57 -6.97
CA ASN A 100 -1.75 10.81 -5.72
C ASN A 100 -0.67 9.71 -5.77
N PRO A 101 0.34 9.72 -4.89
CA PRO A 101 1.44 8.74 -4.91
C PRO A 101 0.98 7.32 -4.63
N ARG A 102 -0.22 7.12 -4.08
CA ARG A 102 -0.82 5.81 -3.85
C ARG A 102 -1.60 5.28 -5.06
N SER A 103 -1.85 6.12 -6.06
CA SER A 103 -2.60 5.71 -7.25
C SER A 103 -1.70 4.95 -8.23
N THR A 104 -2.10 3.75 -8.62
CA THR A 104 -1.39 2.88 -9.58
C THR A 104 -2.31 2.49 -10.74
N VAL A 105 -1.75 1.96 -11.82
CA VAL A 105 -2.52 1.40 -12.92
C VAL A 105 -3.54 0.38 -12.39
N GLY A 106 -3.10 -0.54 -11.52
CA GLY A 106 -3.97 -1.56 -10.93
C GLY A 106 -5.14 -1.00 -10.12
N THR A 107 -4.95 0.12 -9.39
CA THR A 107 -6.03 0.74 -8.61
C THR A 107 -7.01 1.55 -9.47
N VAL A 108 -6.54 2.21 -10.53
CA VAL A 108 -7.41 2.98 -11.43
C VAL A 108 -8.24 2.07 -12.33
N THR A 109 -7.70 0.92 -12.70
CA THR A 109 -8.41 -0.10 -13.49
C THR A 109 -9.27 -1.04 -12.65
N GLU A 110 -9.27 -0.86 -11.32
CA GLU A 110 -9.93 -1.74 -10.35
C GLU A 110 -9.41 -3.20 -10.34
N ILE A 111 -8.44 -3.53 -11.20
CA ILE A 111 -7.87 -4.90 -11.27
C ILE A 111 -7.24 -5.29 -9.93
N TYR A 112 -6.61 -4.35 -9.23
CA TYR A 112 -6.00 -4.59 -7.93
C TYR A 112 -7.02 -5.03 -6.87
N ASP A 113 -8.25 -4.53 -6.92
CA ASP A 113 -9.32 -4.92 -5.99
C ASP A 113 -9.75 -6.37 -6.20
N TYR A 114 -9.77 -6.84 -7.45
CA TYR A 114 -10.00 -8.26 -7.75
C TYR A 114 -8.82 -9.13 -7.30
N TYR A 115 -7.58 -8.67 -7.43
CA TYR A 115 -6.42 -9.40 -6.87
C TYR A 115 -6.49 -9.50 -5.35
N ARG A 116 -6.84 -8.43 -4.65
CA ARG A 116 -7.03 -8.47 -3.20
C ARG A 116 -8.07 -9.52 -2.79
N LEU A 117 -9.17 -9.60 -3.53
CA LEU A 117 -10.20 -10.61 -3.30
C LEU A 117 -9.69 -12.02 -3.61
N LEU A 118 -8.96 -12.19 -4.71
CA LEU A 118 -8.39 -13.48 -5.11
C LEU A 118 -7.44 -14.02 -4.03
N TYR A 119 -6.45 -13.20 -3.60
CA TYR A 119 -5.48 -13.58 -2.59
C TYR A 119 -6.11 -13.86 -1.22
N ALA A 120 -7.17 -13.13 -0.85
CA ALA A 120 -7.90 -13.38 0.38
C ALA A 120 -8.70 -14.69 0.35
N ARG A 121 -9.10 -15.17 -0.83
CA ARG A 121 -9.99 -16.34 -0.96
C ARG A 121 -9.27 -17.64 -1.28
N ILE A 122 -8.23 -17.60 -2.10
CA ILE A 122 -7.50 -18.79 -2.55
C ILE A 122 -5.98 -18.72 -2.31
N GLY A 123 -5.49 -17.62 -1.72
CA GLY A 123 -4.08 -17.46 -1.39
C GLY A 123 -3.62 -18.46 -0.34
N ILE A 124 -2.41 -18.98 -0.51
CA ILE A 124 -1.74 -19.89 0.41
C ILE A 124 -0.79 -19.06 1.28
N PRO A 125 -1.04 -18.93 2.58
CA PRO A 125 -0.16 -18.18 3.46
C PRO A 125 1.09 -18.97 3.82
N HIS A 126 2.21 -18.26 3.86
CA HIS A 126 3.49 -18.79 4.30
C HIS A 126 4.00 -17.99 5.50
N CYS A 127 4.87 -18.58 6.29
CA CYS A 127 5.54 -17.86 7.35
C CYS A 127 6.49 -16.81 6.76
N PRO A 128 6.35 -15.51 7.07
CA PRO A 128 7.22 -14.48 6.54
C PRO A 128 8.69 -14.62 6.96
N LYS A 129 8.97 -15.48 7.97
CA LYS A 129 10.29 -15.67 8.54
C LYS A 129 10.99 -16.94 8.04
N CYS A 130 10.30 -18.07 7.97
CA CYS A 130 10.88 -19.36 7.55
C CYS A 130 10.36 -19.89 6.21
N GLY A 131 9.34 -19.25 5.62
CA GLY A 131 8.79 -19.63 4.31
C GLY A 131 7.89 -20.87 4.32
N LYS A 132 7.72 -21.56 5.44
CA LYS A 132 6.83 -22.72 5.52
C LYS A 132 5.38 -22.31 5.30
N GLU A 133 4.61 -23.13 4.60
CA GLU A 133 3.16 -22.95 4.48
C GLU A 133 2.49 -23.01 5.85
N ILE A 134 1.48 -22.19 6.02
CA ILE A 134 0.71 -22.08 7.26
C ILE A 134 -0.74 -22.41 6.94
N TYR A 135 -1.29 -23.37 7.65
CA TYR A 135 -2.68 -23.80 7.51
C TYR A 135 -3.49 -23.42 8.75
N ALA A 136 -4.74 -23.03 8.55
CA ALA A 136 -5.74 -23.00 9.59
C ALA A 136 -6.63 -24.22 9.43
N GLN A 137 -6.75 -25.01 10.48
CA GLN A 137 -7.55 -26.24 10.48
C GLN A 137 -8.69 -26.12 11.50
N THR A 138 -9.84 -26.65 11.15
CA THR A 138 -10.93 -26.80 12.13
C THR A 138 -10.63 -27.97 13.07
N VAL A 139 -11.27 -27.97 14.23
CA VAL A 139 -11.14 -29.06 15.22
C VAL A 139 -11.48 -30.42 14.60
N ASP A 140 -12.51 -30.45 13.74
CA ASP A 140 -12.91 -31.68 13.04
C ASP A 140 -11.86 -32.18 12.06
N GLN A 141 -11.22 -31.25 11.28
CA GLN A 141 -10.14 -31.62 10.37
C GLN A 141 -8.91 -32.14 11.11
N MET A 142 -8.54 -31.49 12.24
CA MET A 142 -7.46 -31.99 13.10
C MET A 142 -7.77 -33.39 13.64
N ALA A 143 -9.01 -33.61 14.10
CA ALA A 143 -9.42 -34.91 14.60
C ALA A 143 -9.42 -35.99 13.51
N ASP A 144 -9.89 -35.67 12.31
CA ASP A 144 -9.90 -36.59 11.18
C ASP A 144 -8.48 -36.99 10.76
N GLU A 145 -7.53 -36.02 10.67
CA GLU A 145 -6.12 -36.28 10.34
C GLU A 145 -5.43 -37.14 11.42
N ILE A 146 -5.71 -36.91 12.71
CA ILE A 146 -5.20 -37.75 13.80
C ILE A 146 -5.79 -39.17 13.74
N MET A 147 -7.04 -39.30 13.35
CA MET A 147 -7.70 -40.60 13.22
C MET A 147 -7.22 -41.42 12.01
N GLU A 148 -6.54 -40.80 11.03
CA GLU A 148 -5.86 -41.49 9.91
C GLU A 148 -4.60 -42.25 10.37
N LEU A 149 -4.04 -41.93 11.55
CA LEU A 149 -2.91 -42.65 12.11
C LEU A 149 -3.27 -44.15 12.34
N PRO A 150 -2.29 -45.07 12.24
CA PRO A 150 -2.53 -46.50 12.45
C PRO A 150 -3.21 -46.79 13.79
N GLU A 151 -4.17 -47.72 13.81
CA GLU A 151 -4.84 -48.16 15.05
C GLU A 151 -3.81 -48.69 16.06
N GLY A 152 -3.97 -48.28 17.32
CA GLY A 152 -3.02 -48.62 18.41
C GLY A 152 -1.91 -47.56 18.60
N THR A 153 -1.81 -46.57 17.72
CA THR A 153 -0.81 -45.49 17.87
C THR A 153 -1.08 -44.71 19.17
N ARG A 154 -0.03 -44.55 19.98
CA ARG A 154 -0.07 -43.73 21.21
C ARG A 154 0.25 -42.31 20.85
N ILE A 155 -0.57 -41.37 21.25
CA ILE A 155 -0.41 -39.94 21.00
C ILE A 155 -0.47 -39.16 22.30
N GLN A 156 0.25 -38.04 22.35
CA GLN A 156 0.24 -37.07 23.43
C GLN A 156 -0.20 -35.73 22.86
N LEU A 157 -1.23 -35.13 23.43
CA LEU A 157 -1.73 -33.83 23.00
C LEU A 157 -1.08 -32.75 23.86
N LEU A 158 -0.28 -31.90 23.26
CA LEU A 158 0.54 -30.87 23.90
C LEU A 158 0.07 -29.47 23.51
N ALA A 159 -0.08 -28.61 24.52
CA ALA A 159 -0.40 -27.20 24.35
C ALA A 159 0.88 -26.35 24.47
N PRO A 160 1.42 -25.76 23.38
CA PRO A 160 2.63 -24.94 23.40
C PRO A 160 2.33 -23.55 23.97
N VAL A 161 2.51 -23.38 25.29
CA VAL A 161 2.20 -22.13 26.04
C VAL A 161 3.36 -21.13 26.07
N VAL A 162 4.61 -21.59 25.89
CA VAL A 162 5.80 -20.75 25.75
C VAL A 162 6.64 -21.24 24.58
N ARG A 163 7.00 -20.33 23.67
CA ARG A 163 7.78 -20.64 22.49
C ARG A 163 8.95 -19.67 22.34
N GLY A 164 10.18 -20.18 22.53
CA GLY A 164 11.43 -19.45 22.32
C GLY A 164 11.57 -18.18 23.16
N ARG A 165 10.95 -18.08 24.33
CA ARG A 165 10.99 -16.90 25.20
C ARG A 165 11.97 -17.11 26.35
N LYS A 166 12.74 -16.04 26.67
CA LYS A 166 13.61 -16.02 27.85
C LYS A 166 12.79 -15.84 29.13
N GLY A 167 13.18 -16.50 30.19
CA GLY A 167 12.56 -16.34 31.51
C GLY A 167 12.47 -17.64 32.28
N GLN A 168 12.18 -17.57 33.58
CA GLN A 168 11.96 -18.75 34.46
C GLN A 168 10.52 -19.30 34.33
N HIS A 169 9.60 -18.57 33.75
CA HIS A 169 8.20 -18.95 33.47
C HIS A 169 7.41 -19.55 34.64
N VAL A 170 7.75 -19.19 35.90
CA VAL A 170 7.14 -19.72 37.12
C VAL A 170 5.61 -19.63 37.11
N LYS A 171 5.06 -18.47 36.64
CA LYS A 171 3.62 -18.26 36.57
C LYS A 171 2.91 -19.24 35.63
N VAL A 172 3.58 -19.69 34.56
CA VAL A 172 3.04 -20.65 33.61
C VAL A 172 2.85 -22.02 34.28
N PHE A 173 3.86 -22.48 35.03
CA PHE A 173 3.79 -23.72 35.80
C PHE A 173 2.72 -23.66 36.89
N GLU A 174 2.64 -22.54 37.62
CA GLU A 174 1.59 -22.34 38.62
C GLU A 174 0.19 -22.36 38.04
N SER A 175 0.00 -21.70 36.88
CA SER A 175 -1.28 -21.69 36.18
C SER A 175 -1.68 -23.09 35.69
N ALA A 176 -0.74 -23.84 35.11
CA ALA A 176 -0.96 -25.21 34.68
C ALA A 176 -1.34 -26.13 35.85
N ARG A 177 -0.65 -26.01 37.02
CA ARG A 177 -1.01 -26.74 38.24
C ARG A 177 -2.40 -26.42 38.75
N LYS A 178 -2.78 -25.13 38.78
CA LYS A 178 -4.11 -24.69 39.22
C LYS A 178 -5.23 -25.20 38.29
N SER A 179 -4.93 -25.37 37.02
CA SER A 179 -5.84 -25.92 36.04
C SER A 179 -5.93 -27.45 36.03
N GLY A 180 -5.19 -28.13 36.94
CA GLY A 180 -5.23 -29.58 37.16
C GLY A 180 -4.35 -30.40 36.20
N TYR A 181 -3.48 -29.76 35.42
CA TYR A 181 -2.51 -30.48 34.59
C TYR A 181 -1.40 -31.07 35.45
N VAL A 182 -0.88 -32.23 35.03
CA VAL A 182 0.09 -33.02 35.81
C VAL A 182 1.50 -32.95 35.22
N ARG A 183 1.60 -32.78 33.88
CA ARG A 183 2.86 -32.89 33.15
C ARG A 183 3.06 -31.76 32.17
N VAL A 184 4.33 -31.41 31.99
CA VAL A 184 4.79 -30.46 30.98
C VAL A 184 6.02 -31.00 30.27
N VAL A 185 6.20 -30.64 29.04
CA VAL A 185 7.44 -30.84 28.26
C VAL A 185 8.15 -29.49 28.22
N VAL A 186 9.43 -29.46 28.65
CA VAL A 186 10.25 -28.25 28.60
C VAL A 186 11.50 -28.56 27.81
N ASP A 187 11.73 -27.83 26.75
CA ASP A 187 12.87 -28.02 25.82
C ASP A 187 13.05 -29.48 25.40
N GLY A 188 11.93 -30.20 25.15
CA GLY A 188 11.90 -31.60 24.76
C GLY A 188 12.00 -32.61 25.90
N HIS A 189 12.10 -32.16 27.14
CA HIS A 189 12.17 -33.04 28.32
C HIS A 189 10.88 -33.02 29.13
N LEU A 190 10.39 -34.19 29.51
CA LEU A 190 9.16 -34.36 30.29
C LEU A 190 9.46 -34.09 31.79
N TYR A 191 8.62 -33.23 32.41
CA TYR A 191 8.64 -32.93 33.84
C TYR A 191 7.25 -33.15 34.43
N GLU A 192 7.22 -33.56 35.71
CA GLU A 192 6.01 -33.55 36.51
C GLU A 192 5.81 -32.18 37.16
N LEU A 193 4.62 -31.61 37.07
CA LEU A 193 4.29 -30.33 37.65
C LEU A 193 4.30 -30.36 39.21
N SER A 194 4.33 -31.55 39.84
CA SER A 194 4.54 -31.76 41.27
C SER A 194 5.96 -31.40 41.68
N GLU A 195 6.93 -31.46 40.79
CA GLU A 195 8.33 -31.16 41.03
C GLU A 195 8.61 -29.66 40.89
N GLU A 196 9.73 -29.21 41.53
CA GLU A 196 10.21 -27.83 41.35
C GLU A 196 10.99 -27.71 40.05
N ILE A 197 10.42 -26.99 39.07
CA ILE A 197 11.02 -26.78 37.75
C ILE A 197 11.73 -25.42 37.78
N SER A 198 13.06 -25.44 37.75
CA SER A 198 13.89 -24.23 37.71
C SER A 198 14.52 -24.06 36.34
N LEU A 199 14.23 -22.94 35.68
CA LEU A 199 14.74 -22.62 34.35
C LEU A 199 15.70 -21.43 34.37
N GLU A 200 16.67 -21.43 33.45
CA GLU A 200 17.64 -20.35 33.32
C GLU A 200 16.97 -19.08 32.74
N LYS A 201 17.05 -17.96 33.52
CA LYS A 201 16.40 -16.69 33.17
C LYS A 201 16.84 -16.13 31.81
N ASN A 202 18.08 -16.35 31.39
CA ASN A 202 18.67 -15.74 30.17
C ASN A 202 18.60 -16.65 28.95
N LYS A 203 18.16 -17.90 29.09
CA LYS A 203 18.01 -18.88 28.04
C LYS A 203 16.58 -18.83 27.49
N LYS A 204 16.44 -19.11 26.18
CA LYS A 204 15.13 -19.27 25.54
C LYS A 204 14.60 -20.67 25.84
N HIS A 205 13.34 -20.76 26.24
CA HIS A 205 12.67 -22.01 26.58
C HIS A 205 11.42 -22.20 25.74
N ASN A 206 11.10 -23.47 25.47
CA ASN A 206 9.81 -23.92 24.96
C ASN A 206 9.13 -24.70 26.07
N ILE A 207 7.83 -24.43 26.32
CA ILE A 207 7.05 -25.10 27.35
C ILE A 207 5.73 -25.53 26.74
N GLU A 208 5.46 -26.83 26.78
CA GLU A 208 4.26 -27.45 26.27
C GLU A 208 3.54 -28.17 27.43
N VAL A 209 2.28 -27.80 27.67
CA VAL A 209 1.46 -28.48 28.69
C VAL A 209 0.86 -29.72 28.08
N MET A 210 1.07 -30.88 28.72
CA MET A 210 0.45 -32.14 28.30
C MET A 210 -1.00 -32.17 28.78
N VAL A 211 -1.95 -32.12 27.81
CA VAL A 211 -3.38 -32.05 28.11
C VAL A 211 -4.00 -33.45 28.19
N ASP A 212 -3.71 -34.34 27.24
CA ASP A 212 -4.23 -35.70 27.23
C ASP A 212 -3.24 -36.69 26.59
N ARG A 213 -3.44 -37.98 26.89
CA ARG A 213 -2.70 -39.11 26.31
C ARG A 213 -3.73 -40.14 25.84
N LEU A 214 -3.71 -40.37 24.54
CA LEU A 214 -4.72 -41.19 23.88
C LEU A 214 -4.07 -42.31 23.09
N VAL A 215 -4.89 -43.33 22.76
CA VAL A 215 -4.52 -44.38 21.81
C VAL A 215 -5.52 -44.31 20.69
N VAL A 216 -5.06 -44.19 19.46
CA VAL A 216 -5.91 -44.14 18.27
C VAL A 216 -6.64 -45.47 18.12
N ARG A 217 -7.97 -45.43 18.15
CA ARG A 217 -8.87 -46.60 18.00
C ARG A 217 -10.28 -46.15 17.66
N ASP A 218 -11.07 -47.03 17.13
CA ASP A 218 -12.48 -46.75 16.89
C ASP A 218 -13.21 -46.24 18.14
N GLY A 219 -14.08 -45.25 17.97
CA GLY A 219 -14.91 -44.66 19.03
C GLY A 219 -14.24 -43.60 19.90
N ILE A 220 -12.93 -43.29 19.71
CA ILE A 220 -12.22 -42.26 20.51
C ILE A 220 -12.53 -40.83 20.04
N ARG A 221 -13.11 -40.65 18.87
CA ARG A 221 -13.26 -39.34 18.18
C ARG A 221 -13.88 -38.27 19.08
N LYS A 222 -14.89 -38.57 19.86
CA LYS A 222 -15.54 -37.60 20.76
C LYS A 222 -14.58 -37.10 21.83
N ARG A 223 -13.86 -38.00 22.51
CA ARG A 223 -12.86 -37.63 23.52
C ARG A 223 -11.69 -36.87 22.89
N LEU A 224 -11.27 -37.26 21.68
CA LEU A 224 -10.20 -36.56 20.94
C LEU A 224 -10.61 -35.12 20.64
N VAL A 225 -11.82 -34.86 20.14
CA VAL A 225 -12.36 -33.51 19.87
C VAL A 225 -12.36 -32.67 21.15
N ASP A 226 -12.91 -33.21 22.27
CA ASP A 226 -12.94 -32.49 23.56
C ASP A 226 -11.53 -32.15 24.02
N SER A 227 -10.56 -33.04 23.82
CA SER A 227 -9.17 -32.82 24.21
C SER A 227 -8.48 -31.79 23.30
N ILE A 228 -8.74 -31.83 21.99
CA ILE A 228 -8.25 -30.81 21.02
C ILE A 228 -8.75 -29.43 21.42
N GLU A 229 -10.05 -29.26 21.69
CA GLU A 229 -10.61 -27.96 22.11
C GLU A 229 -9.92 -27.41 23.38
N ASN A 230 -9.63 -28.28 24.36
CA ASN A 230 -8.92 -27.88 25.57
C ASN A 230 -7.48 -27.45 25.27
N VAL A 231 -6.77 -28.15 24.39
CA VAL A 231 -5.42 -27.78 23.96
C VAL A 231 -5.42 -26.41 23.29
N LEU A 232 -6.31 -26.24 22.30
CA LEU A 232 -6.40 -25.00 21.51
C LEU A 232 -6.74 -23.78 22.38
N LYS A 233 -7.63 -23.97 23.36
CA LYS A 233 -7.98 -22.92 24.33
C LYS A 233 -6.81 -22.51 25.24
N LEU A 234 -5.94 -23.46 25.59
CA LEU A 234 -4.78 -23.21 26.46
C LEU A 234 -3.61 -22.55 25.74
N SER A 235 -3.47 -22.78 24.45
CA SER A 235 -2.32 -22.41 23.61
C SER A 235 -2.63 -21.39 22.52
N ASP A 236 -3.73 -20.64 22.65
CA ASP A 236 -4.17 -19.66 21.65
C ASP A 236 -4.28 -20.25 20.22
N GLY A 237 -4.92 -21.44 20.13
CA GLY A 237 -5.25 -22.07 18.84
C GLY A 237 -4.14 -22.95 18.25
N LEU A 238 -3.11 -23.31 19.01
CA LEU A 238 -2.05 -24.22 18.56
C LEU A 238 -2.09 -25.56 19.28
N MET A 239 -1.74 -26.63 18.59
CA MET A 239 -1.63 -27.96 19.16
C MET A 239 -0.42 -28.70 18.57
N ILE A 240 0.26 -29.46 19.41
CA ILE A 240 1.27 -30.43 18.98
C ILE A 240 0.78 -31.81 19.39
N VAL A 241 0.80 -32.72 18.44
CA VAL A 241 0.58 -34.15 18.68
C VAL A 241 1.92 -34.85 18.63
N ASP A 242 2.37 -35.31 19.79
CA ASP A 242 3.62 -36.03 19.93
C ASP A 242 3.36 -37.54 19.88
N ILE A 243 4.04 -38.25 18.99
CA ILE A 243 3.99 -39.69 18.85
C ILE A 243 5.27 -40.27 19.44
N PRO A 244 5.24 -40.89 20.61
CA PRO A 244 6.42 -41.41 21.26
C PRO A 244 7.24 -42.35 20.35
N GLY A 245 8.44 -41.90 19.95
CA GLY A 245 9.30 -42.65 19.02
C GLY A 245 8.98 -42.42 17.53
N GLY A 246 8.08 -41.49 17.19
CA GLY A 246 7.73 -41.09 15.84
C GLY A 246 7.90 -39.58 15.61
N GLU A 247 7.31 -39.07 14.56
CA GLU A 247 7.31 -37.66 14.22
C GLU A 247 6.24 -36.89 14.99
N GLN A 248 6.51 -35.61 15.29
CA GLN A 248 5.53 -34.71 15.86
C GLN A 248 4.70 -34.07 14.75
N MET A 249 3.37 -33.99 14.95
CA MET A 249 2.43 -33.27 14.09
C MET A 249 2.07 -31.96 14.75
N SER A 250 2.06 -30.87 13.99
CA SER A 250 1.69 -29.55 14.49
C SER A 250 0.43 -29.06 13.81
N PHE A 251 -0.55 -28.63 14.59
CA PHE A 251 -1.85 -28.15 14.15
C PHE A 251 -2.11 -26.73 14.61
N SER A 252 -2.83 -25.97 13.82
CA SER A 252 -3.21 -24.60 14.17
C SER A 252 -4.64 -24.29 13.76
N GLN A 253 -5.41 -23.74 14.69
CA GLN A 253 -6.76 -23.22 14.42
C GLN A 253 -6.70 -21.84 13.72
N SER A 254 -5.61 -21.10 13.92
CA SER A 254 -5.30 -19.84 13.23
C SER A 254 -4.10 -20.02 12.30
N PHE A 255 -3.92 -19.14 11.35
CA PHE A 255 -2.74 -19.16 10.47
C PHE A 255 -1.45 -18.83 11.28
N SER A 256 -0.96 -19.81 12.02
CA SER A 256 0.22 -19.65 12.89
C SER A 256 1.34 -20.60 12.51
N CYS A 257 2.57 -20.08 12.46
CA CYS A 257 3.75 -20.91 12.23
C CYS A 257 4.17 -21.60 13.54
N PRO A 258 4.21 -22.94 13.59
CA PRO A 258 4.61 -23.67 14.80
C PRO A 258 6.06 -23.41 15.20
N ASP A 259 6.97 -23.23 14.22
CA ASP A 259 8.40 -23.05 14.47
C ASP A 259 8.77 -21.62 14.89
N CYS A 260 8.18 -20.62 14.22
CA CYS A 260 8.53 -19.22 14.42
C CYS A 260 7.64 -18.48 15.41
N GLY A 261 6.49 -19.04 15.75
CA GLY A 261 5.51 -18.43 16.63
C GLY A 261 4.83 -17.17 16.06
N ILE A 262 4.92 -16.97 14.75
CA ILE A 262 4.25 -15.88 14.06
C ILE A 262 2.83 -16.34 13.73
N SER A 263 1.86 -15.53 14.10
CA SER A 263 0.46 -15.70 13.74
C SER A 263 0.09 -14.68 12.68
N ILE A 264 -0.59 -15.11 11.63
CA ILE A 264 -1.17 -14.24 10.60
C ILE A 264 -2.66 -14.15 10.92
N ASP A 265 -3.19 -12.93 10.95
CA ASP A 265 -4.62 -12.70 11.09
C ASP A 265 -5.39 -13.31 9.92
N GLU A 266 -6.70 -13.44 10.06
CA GLU A 266 -7.57 -13.92 8.99
C GLU A 266 -7.32 -13.13 7.69
N LEU A 267 -7.19 -13.88 6.59
CA LEU A 267 -6.91 -13.28 5.28
C LEU A 267 -8.16 -12.61 4.72
N GLU A 268 -8.22 -11.30 4.85
CA GLU A 268 -9.27 -10.46 4.30
C GLU A 268 -8.76 -9.61 3.13
N PRO A 269 -9.61 -9.12 2.22
CA PRO A 269 -9.18 -8.22 1.15
C PRO A 269 -8.46 -6.96 1.65
N ARG A 270 -8.75 -6.49 2.89
CA ARG A 270 -8.07 -5.33 3.50
C ARG A 270 -6.61 -5.62 3.86
N THR A 271 -6.26 -6.89 4.12
CA THR A 271 -4.87 -7.33 4.39
C THR A 271 -3.95 -7.07 3.20
N PHE A 272 -4.48 -7.11 1.99
CA PHE A 272 -3.75 -6.87 0.75
C PHE A 272 -3.87 -5.43 0.24
N SER A 273 -4.41 -4.51 1.03
CA SER A 273 -4.58 -3.11 0.64
C SER A 273 -3.45 -2.23 1.19
N PHE A 274 -2.66 -1.65 0.32
CA PHE A 274 -1.65 -0.66 0.72
C PHE A 274 -2.26 0.72 1.06
N ASN A 275 -3.55 0.94 0.80
CA ASN A 275 -4.30 2.12 1.22
C ASN A 275 -4.98 1.97 2.58
N ASN A 276 -4.87 0.80 3.20
CA ASN A 276 -5.47 0.48 4.49
C ASN A 276 -4.37 0.17 5.52
N PRO A 277 -4.42 0.69 6.74
CA PRO A 277 -3.43 0.42 7.79
C PRO A 277 -3.24 -1.06 8.14
N PHE A 278 -4.26 -1.91 7.88
CA PHE A 278 -4.16 -3.36 8.09
C PHE A 278 -3.14 -4.02 7.17
N GLY A 279 -3.08 -3.61 5.91
CA GLY A 279 -2.18 -4.21 4.91
C GLY A 279 -0.95 -3.37 4.58
N ALA A 280 -1.01 -2.06 4.79
CA ALA A 280 0.06 -1.14 4.43
C ALA A 280 1.33 -1.37 5.27
N CYS A 281 2.50 -1.28 4.64
CA CYS A 281 3.77 -1.26 5.34
C CYS A 281 3.78 -0.17 6.42
N PRO A 282 4.14 -0.49 7.68
CA PRO A 282 4.07 0.45 8.80
C PRO A 282 5.06 1.62 8.67
N VAL A 283 6.15 1.46 7.90
CA VAL A 283 7.20 2.48 7.72
C VAL A 283 6.82 3.49 6.64
N CYS A 284 6.40 3.04 5.45
CA CYS A 284 6.05 3.93 4.34
C CYS A 284 4.55 4.20 4.22
N HIS A 285 3.72 3.62 5.08
CA HIS A 285 2.26 3.75 5.05
C HIS A 285 1.63 3.50 3.67
N GLY A 286 2.17 2.50 2.94
CA GLY A 286 1.67 2.09 1.64
C GLY A 286 2.15 2.92 0.44
N ILE A 287 3.07 3.86 0.64
CA ILE A 287 3.64 4.68 -0.46
C ILE A 287 4.67 3.87 -1.24
N GLY A 288 5.43 2.99 -0.58
CA GLY A 288 6.47 2.14 -1.18
C GLY A 288 7.83 2.82 -1.30
N VAL A 289 7.87 4.13 -1.16
CA VAL A 289 9.10 4.91 -1.25
C VAL A 289 9.25 5.82 -0.04
N LYS A 290 10.46 6.25 0.21
CA LYS A 290 10.82 7.26 1.20
C LYS A 290 11.44 8.45 0.48
N MET A 291 10.98 9.62 0.83
CA MET A 291 11.56 10.88 0.36
C MET A 291 12.46 11.42 1.47
N GLU A 292 13.75 11.48 1.23
CA GLU A 292 14.74 11.96 2.21
C GLU A 292 15.56 13.06 1.57
N PHE A 293 15.85 14.10 2.35
CA PHE A 293 16.77 15.15 1.90
C PHE A 293 18.15 14.56 1.65
N ASP A 294 18.70 14.84 0.48
CA ASP A 294 19.98 14.33 0.01
C ASP A 294 21.02 15.44 0.05
N GLU A 295 22.13 15.20 0.75
CA GLU A 295 23.24 16.12 0.86
C GLU A 295 23.79 16.54 -0.52
N ALA A 296 23.93 15.57 -1.45
CA ALA A 296 24.43 15.86 -2.80
C ALA A 296 23.51 16.78 -3.62
N LEU A 297 22.20 16.76 -3.34
CA LEU A 297 21.25 17.69 -3.97
C LEU A 297 21.26 19.06 -3.30
N MET A 298 21.56 19.13 -2.00
CA MET A 298 21.67 20.38 -1.25
C MET A 298 23.02 21.09 -1.47
N ILE A 299 24.06 20.33 -1.83
CA ILE A 299 25.41 20.78 -2.14
C ILE A 299 25.82 20.21 -3.51
N PRO A 300 25.29 20.75 -4.61
CA PRO A 300 25.54 20.23 -5.95
C PRO A 300 27.00 20.45 -6.43
N ASP A 301 27.70 21.43 -5.89
CA ASP A 301 29.09 21.71 -6.18
C ASP A 301 29.92 21.75 -4.87
N PRO A 302 30.51 20.63 -4.47
CA PRO A 302 31.28 20.54 -3.24
C PRO A 302 32.64 21.23 -3.31
N SER A 303 33.09 21.67 -4.49
CA SER A 303 34.30 22.47 -4.65
C SER A 303 34.13 23.93 -4.16
N LEU A 304 32.88 24.37 -4.00
CA LEU A 304 32.57 25.66 -3.41
C LEU A 304 32.64 25.60 -1.88
N SER A 305 33.04 26.70 -1.27
CA SER A 305 32.98 26.88 0.18
C SER A 305 31.58 27.28 0.65
N LEU A 306 31.32 27.14 1.96
CA LEU A 306 30.06 27.61 2.56
C LEU A 306 29.86 29.12 2.35
N ALA A 307 30.96 29.93 2.36
CA ALA A 307 30.94 31.33 2.11
C ALA A 307 30.60 31.67 0.65
N GLU A 308 31.02 30.86 -0.29
CA GLU A 308 30.71 31.00 -1.72
C GLU A 308 29.33 30.46 -2.07
N GLY A 309 28.67 29.77 -1.13
CA GLY A 309 27.31 29.29 -1.23
C GLY A 309 27.20 27.88 -1.76
N ALA A 310 28.03 26.97 -1.29
CA ALA A 310 27.88 25.53 -1.53
C ALA A 310 26.48 25.00 -1.17
N LEU A 311 25.87 25.55 -0.09
CA LEU A 311 24.49 25.25 0.30
C LEU A 311 23.48 26.03 -0.55
N VAL A 312 22.77 25.34 -1.45
CA VAL A 312 21.79 25.96 -2.36
C VAL A 312 20.34 25.85 -1.85
N VAL A 313 20.12 25.12 -0.77
CA VAL A 313 18.79 24.89 -0.23
C VAL A 313 18.20 26.16 0.40
N ASN A 314 16.90 26.34 0.21
CA ASN A 314 16.19 27.54 0.64
C ASN A 314 16.33 27.78 2.16
N GLY A 315 16.72 29.04 2.49
CA GLY A 315 17.02 29.48 3.86
C GLY A 315 18.48 29.35 4.25
N TRP A 316 19.33 28.67 3.44
CA TRP A 316 20.78 28.55 3.62
C TRP A 316 21.57 29.17 2.46
N GLN A 317 20.95 29.31 1.27
CA GLN A 317 21.51 29.94 0.08
C GLN A 317 21.99 31.39 0.33
N SER A 318 21.42 32.06 1.34
CA SER A 318 21.79 33.41 1.75
C SER A 318 23.09 33.47 2.56
N ALA A 319 23.77 32.36 2.81
CA ALA A 319 25.06 32.33 3.53
C ALA A 319 26.18 33.11 2.82
N LYS A 320 26.03 33.42 1.51
CA LYS A 320 26.88 34.35 0.78
C LYS A 320 26.86 35.80 1.35
N ASP A 321 25.72 36.21 1.92
CA ASP A 321 25.55 37.52 2.52
C ASP A 321 26.03 37.48 3.98
N THR A 322 27.06 38.22 4.29
CA THR A 322 27.67 38.32 5.63
C THR A 322 26.72 38.84 6.71
N SER A 323 25.64 39.52 6.30
CA SER A 323 24.60 40.00 7.22
C SER A 323 23.47 39.03 7.45
N SER A 324 23.42 37.91 6.71
CA SER A 324 22.32 36.94 6.81
C SER A 324 22.39 36.14 8.10
N TYR A 325 21.21 35.71 8.57
CA TYR A 325 21.09 34.87 9.76
C TYR A 325 21.77 33.50 9.61
N SER A 326 21.67 32.90 8.43
CA SER A 326 22.33 31.63 8.11
C SER A 326 23.87 31.77 8.16
N ARG A 327 24.41 32.89 7.67
CA ARG A 327 25.84 33.19 7.75
C ARG A 327 26.29 33.32 9.21
N CYS A 328 25.57 34.05 10.03
CA CYS A 328 25.92 34.21 11.45
C CYS A 328 25.95 32.87 12.20
N ILE A 329 25.08 31.91 11.85
CA ILE A 329 25.12 30.55 12.42
C ILE A 329 26.36 29.80 11.95
N LEU A 330 26.69 29.85 10.65
CA LEU A 330 27.87 29.17 10.11
C LEU A 330 29.17 29.73 10.68
N ASP A 331 29.30 31.07 10.81
CA ASP A 331 30.45 31.70 11.47
C ASP A 331 30.59 31.27 12.93
N ALA A 332 29.48 31.19 13.68
CA ALA A 332 29.50 30.72 15.07
C ALA A 332 29.88 29.25 15.20
N LEU A 333 29.48 28.41 14.25
CA LEU A 333 29.90 27.00 14.18
C LEU A 333 31.39 26.89 13.85
N ALA A 334 31.88 27.68 12.87
CA ALA A 334 33.28 27.74 12.48
C ALA A 334 34.18 28.14 13.68
N ASP A 335 33.80 29.20 14.40
CA ASP A 335 34.49 29.62 15.62
C ASP A 335 34.50 28.55 16.71
N SER A 336 33.39 27.83 16.90
CA SER A 336 33.23 26.88 17.98
C SER A 336 33.89 25.51 17.71
N TYR A 337 33.94 25.09 16.45
CA TYR A 337 34.48 23.81 16.01
C TYR A 337 35.80 23.90 15.27
N GLY A 338 36.35 25.10 15.07
CA GLY A 338 37.70 25.32 14.56
C GLY A 338 37.87 24.98 13.07
N PHE A 339 36.91 25.33 12.21
CA PHE A 339 37.04 25.21 10.77
C PHE A 339 36.89 26.58 10.07
N ASP A 340 37.42 26.68 8.85
CA ASP A 340 37.27 27.90 8.03
C ASP A 340 36.11 27.71 7.06
N ILE A 341 35.15 28.65 7.09
CA ILE A 341 33.98 28.64 6.21
C ILE A 341 34.31 28.92 4.74
N ASN A 342 35.55 29.42 4.44
CA ASN A 342 36.05 29.60 3.09
C ASN A 342 36.73 28.35 2.52
N THR A 343 36.89 27.28 3.31
CA THR A 343 37.40 26.01 2.83
C THR A 343 36.34 25.33 1.92
N PRO A 344 36.75 24.80 0.74
CA PRO A 344 35.84 23.98 -0.08
C PRO A 344 35.15 22.91 0.73
N TYR A 345 33.85 22.67 0.46
CA TYR A 345 33.04 21.73 1.27
C TYR A 345 33.64 20.32 1.28
N GLU A 346 34.17 19.86 0.14
CA GLU A 346 34.79 18.53 0.02
C GLU A 346 36.07 18.36 0.84
N GLU A 347 36.80 19.49 1.12
CA GLU A 347 38.02 19.48 1.92
C GLU A 347 37.75 19.59 3.43
N LEU A 348 36.50 19.90 3.85
CA LEU A 348 36.15 19.93 5.26
C LEU A 348 36.22 18.50 5.85
N PRO A 349 36.72 18.35 7.11
CA PRO A 349 36.72 17.08 7.81
C PRO A 349 35.33 16.45 7.83
N GLU A 350 35.25 15.12 7.72
CA GLU A 350 33.98 14.37 7.71
C GLU A 350 33.10 14.67 8.94
N GLU A 351 33.71 14.84 10.11
CA GLU A 351 33.02 15.20 11.36
C GLU A 351 32.33 16.58 11.25
N ILE A 352 32.97 17.54 10.58
CA ILE A 352 32.40 18.88 10.35
C ILE A 352 31.25 18.80 9.34
N ARG A 353 31.44 18.09 8.23
CA ARG A 353 30.36 17.88 7.24
C ARG A 353 29.15 17.19 7.88
N HIS A 354 29.39 16.16 8.68
CA HIS A 354 28.33 15.46 9.40
C HIS A 354 27.62 16.39 10.40
N MET A 355 28.36 17.20 11.18
CA MET A 355 27.79 18.18 12.11
C MET A 355 26.96 19.24 11.37
N LEU A 356 27.42 19.74 10.23
CA LEU A 356 26.67 20.69 9.42
C LEU A 356 25.33 20.12 8.94
N MET A 357 25.31 18.85 8.51
CA MET A 357 24.10 18.20 8.00
C MET A 357 23.15 17.73 9.11
N HIS A 358 23.68 17.14 10.20
CA HIS A 358 22.88 16.46 11.22
C HIS A 358 22.76 17.20 12.56
N GLY A 359 23.61 18.22 12.79
CA GLY A 359 23.55 19.08 13.98
C GLY A 359 24.59 18.79 15.03
N THR A 360 24.56 19.59 16.09
CA THR A 360 25.55 19.59 17.20
C THR A 360 25.19 18.66 18.35
N ASP A 361 24.22 17.74 18.19
CA ASP A 361 23.73 16.82 19.22
C ASP A 361 23.36 17.51 20.56
N GLY A 362 22.74 18.70 20.43
CA GLY A 362 22.31 19.49 21.58
C GLY A 362 23.38 20.40 22.19
N ARG A 363 24.63 20.38 21.68
CA ARG A 363 25.64 21.33 22.11
C ARG A 363 25.29 22.74 21.62
N VAL A 364 25.38 23.70 22.52
CA VAL A 364 24.96 25.07 22.29
C VAL A 364 26.16 25.92 21.79
N VAL A 365 25.93 26.67 20.73
CA VAL A 365 26.89 27.68 20.20
C VAL A 365 26.35 29.08 20.38
N LYS A 366 27.25 30.06 20.60
CA LYS A 366 26.87 31.46 20.77
C LYS A 366 26.86 32.17 19.43
N VAL A 367 25.66 32.49 18.93
CA VAL A 367 25.47 33.18 17.67
C VAL A 367 25.38 34.69 17.91
N LYS A 368 26.25 35.47 17.27
CA LYS A 368 26.21 36.94 17.25
C LYS A 368 25.46 37.38 16.00
N TYR A 369 24.34 38.03 16.18
CA TYR A 369 23.55 38.56 15.07
C TYR A 369 23.41 40.09 15.16
N ARG A 370 23.65 40.76 14.05
CA ARG A 370 23.47 42.20 13.92
C ARG A 370 22.21 42.51 13.11
N GLY A 371 21.14 42.81 13.79
CA GLY A 371 19.85 43.18 13.17
C GLY A 371 19.63 44.70 13.18
N GLN A 372 18.51 45.14 12.63
CA GLN A 372 18.10 46.57 12.59
C GLN A 372 17.97 47.21 13.98
N ARG A 373 17.79 46.43 15.06
CA ARG A 373 17.61 46.87 16.45
C ARG A 373 18.88 46.76 17.30
N GLY A 374 20.05 46.44 16.72
CA GLY A 374 21.35 46.29 17.41
C GLY A 374 21.97 44.92 17.27
N VAL A 375 23.04 44.66 18.05
CA VAL A 375 23.74 43.38 18.09
C VAL A 375 23.13 42.54 19.23
N GLY A 376 22.66 41.35 18.91
CA GLY A 376 22.21 40.36 19.88
C GLY A 376 23.17 39.17 19.91
N VAL A 377 23.32 38.56 21.10
CA VAL A 377 24.02 37.27 21.28
C VAL A 377 23.01 36.32 21.90
N TYR A 378 22.84 35.16 21.30
CA TYR A 378 21.92 34.12 21.82
C TYR A 378 22.51 32.74 21.63
N ASP A 379 22.09 31.86 22.48
CA ASP A 379 22.54 30.49 22.51
C ASP A 379 21.68 29.63 21.58
N VAL A 380 22.29 28.90 20.64
CA VAL A 380 21.61 28.06 19.65
C VAL A 380 22.15 26.63 19.72
N ALA A 381 21.31 25.65 19.96
CA ALA A 381 21.63 24.27 19.68
C ALA A 381 21.33 24.02 18.20
N PHE A 382 22.37 23.92 17.37
CA PHE A 382 22.19 23.76 15.93
C PHE A 382 21.65 22.39 15.58
N GLU A 383 20.46 22.36 14.98
CA GLU A 383 19.73 21.12 14.65
C GLU A 383 20.25 20.39 13.39
N GLY A 384 21.15 21.03 12.61
CA GLY A 384 21.61 20.55 11.31
C GLY A 384 20.74 21.04 10.15
N VAL A 385 21.36 21.15 8.97
CA VAL A 385 20.67 21.63 7.76
C VAL A 385 19.50 20.71 7.41
N ILE A 386 19.67 19.39 7.43
CA ILE A 386 18.65 18.42 7.07
C ILE A 386 17.41 18.55 7.96
N LYS A 387 17.58 18.55 9.28
CA LYS A 387 16.45 18.68 10.22
C LYS A 387 15.76 20.04 10.10
N ASN A 388 16.54 21.11 9.91
CA ASN A 388 16.01 22.45 9.70
C ASN A 388 15.13 22.53 8.45
N VAL A 389 15.60 21.99 7.33
CA VAL A 389 14.86 21.96 6.07
C VAL A 389 13.63 21.05 6.16
N GLN A 390 13.74 19.89 6.83
CA GLN A 390 12.60 19.00 7.11
C GLN A 390 11.49 19.70 7.90
N ARG A 391 11.86 20.45 8.94
CA ARG A 391 10.91 21.24 9.72
C ARG A 391 10.23 22.30 8.85
N ARG A 392 11.00 23.08 8.10
CA ARG A 392 10.47 24.10 7.18
C ARG A 392 9.54 23.52 6.12
N TYR A 393 9.87 22.37 5.56
CA TYR A 393 9.02 21.65 4.61
C TYR A 393 7.66 21.28 5.21
N ARG A 394 7.66 20.77 6.46
CA ARG A 394 6.42 20.40 7.17
C ARG A 394 5.55 21.61 7.50
N GLU A 395 6.16 22.72 7.89
CA GLU A 395 5.50 23.97 8.27
C GLU A 395 5.08 24.83 7.07
N CYS A 396 5.57 24.50 5.86
CA CYS A 396 5.32 25.29 4.67
C CYS A 396 3.88 25.16 4.17
N GLY A 397 3.15 26.29 4.09
CA GLY A 397 1.79 26.36 3.54
C GLY A 397 1.73 26.59 2.02
N SER A 398 2.88 26.86 1.35
CA SER A 398 2.93 27.16 -0.08
C SER A 398 3.31 25.94 -0.90
N GLU A 399 2.45 25.53 -1.83
CA GLU A 399 2.71 24.42 -2.75
C GLU A 399 3.95 24.66 -3.65
N ARG A 400 4.24 25.91 -4.01
CA ARG A 400 5.44 26.26 -4.77
C ARG A 400 6.71 26.00 -3.96
N MET A 401 6.73 26.44 -2.70
CA MET A 401 7.87 26.21 -1.80
C MET A 401 8.04 24.74 -1.46
N LYS A 402 6.97 23.99 -1.29
CA LYS A 402 7.07 22.53 -1.08
C LYS A 402 7.76 21.83 -2.23
N LYS A 403 7.38 22.14 -3.48
CA LYS A 403 8.04 21.59 -4.68
C LYS A 403 9.53 21.95 -4.75
N GLU A 404 9.90 23.14 -4.31
CA GLU A 404 11.28 23.55 -4.24
C GLU A 404 12.06 22.71 -3.22
N TYR A 405 11.52 22.47 -2.03
CA TYR A 405 12.12 21.55 -1.06
C TYR A 405 12.18 20.11 -1.57
N GLU A 406 11.16 19.64 -2.27
CA GLU A 406 11.11 18.30 -2.86
C GLU A 406 12.21 18.07 -3.91
N SER A 407 12.70 19.13 -4.59
CA SER A 407 13.83 19.03 -5.53
C SER A 407 15.16 18.67 -4.85
N PHE A 408 15.27 18.84 -3.54
CA PHE A 408 16.41 18.44 -2.71
C PHE A 408 16.24 17.07 -2.05
N MET A 409 15.19 16.32 -2.42
CA MET A 409 14.92 14.99 -1.89
C MET A 409 15.25 13.92 -2.90
N ARG A 410 15.86 12.85 -2.42
CA ARG A 410 15.98 11.60 -3.16
C ARG A 410 14.83 10.67 -2.81
N ILE A 411 14.27 10.05 -3.84
CA ILE A 411 13.22 9.05 -3.70
C ILE A 411 13.91 7.68 -3.69
N THR A 412 13.87 7.00 -2.56
CA THR A 412 14.43 5.65 -2.39
C THR A 412 13.32 4.64 -2.09
N PRO A 413 13.44 3.39 -2.55
CA PRO A 413 12.52 2.34 -2.11
C PRO A 413 12.52 2.22 -0.58
N CYS A 414 11.37 2.02 0.02
CA CYS A 414 11.25 1.82 1.46
C CYS A 414 12.07 0.59 1.87
N ALA A 415 13.01 0.74 2.80
CA ALA A 415 13.90 -0.33 3.25
C ALA A 415 13.14 -1.51 3.86
N GLU A 416 12.03 -1.26 4.57
CA GLU A 416 11.22 -2.30 5.21
C GLU A 416 10.50 -3.20 4.21
N CYS A 417 9.79 -2.61 3.24
CA CYS A 417 9.00 -3.39 2.28
C CYS A 417 9.68 -3.54 0.90
N GLY A 418 10.88 -3.04 0.70
CA GLY A 418 11.58 -3.10 -0.60
C GLY A 418 10.80 -2.46 -1.75
N GLY A 419 9.96 -1.46 -1.47
CA GLY A 419 9.09 -0.84 -2.49
C GLY A 419 7.72 -1.49 -2.65
N LYS A 420 7.49 -2.67 -2.07
CA LYS A 420 6.27 -3.50 -2.26
C LYS A 420 5.01 -2.96 -1.57
N ARG A 421 5.10 -1.90 -0.76
CA ARG A 421 4.00 -1.15 -0.12
C ARG A 421 3.22 -1.89 0.98
N LEU A 422 3.34 -3.20 1.10
CA LEU A 422 2.57 -4.07 2.00
C LEU A 422 3.42 -4.56 3.17
N LYS A 423 2.75 -5.07 4.21
CA LYS A 423 3.37 -5.78 5.32
C LYS A 423 3.94 -7.13 4.87
N SER A 424 4.91 -7.66 5.61
CA SER A 424 5.53 -8.97 5.39
C SER A 424 4.54 -10.12 5.39
N GLU A 425 3.52 -10.07 6.25
CA GLU A 425 2.47 -11.09 6.35
C GLU A 425 1.61 -11.15 5.07
N ALA A 426 1.27 -9.99 4.50
CA ALA A 426 0.53 -9.92 3.23
C ALA A 426 1.39 -10.39 2.05
N LEU A 427 2.70 -10.07 2.07
CA LEU A 427 3.65 -10.50 1.04
C LEU A 427 4.02 -11.98 1.15
N ALA A 428 3.75 -12.61 2.29
CA ALA A 428 3.98 -14.04 2.49
C ALA A 428 2.81 -14.92 1.98
N VAL A 429 1.77 -14.32 1.40
CA VAL A 429 0.65 -15.07 0.79
C VAL A 429 0.86 -15.18 -0.71
N THR A 430 0.74 -16.39 -1.27
CA THR A 430 0.97 -16.65 -2.70
C THR A 430 -0.25 -17.25 -3.39
N VAL A 431 -0.35 -16.99 -4.69
CA VAL A 431 -1.24 -17.67 -5.63
C VAL A 431 -0.38 -18.05 -6.83
N GLY A 432 -0.26 -19.34 -7.15
CA GLY A 432 0.64 -19.81 -8.19
C GLY A 432 2.10 -19.40 -7.93
N ASP A 433 2.58 -19.59 -6.72
CA ASP A 433 3.94 -19.29 -6.23
C ASP A 433 4.37 -17.81 -6.26
N LYS A 434 3.45 -16.89 -6.56
CA LYS A 434 3.74 -15.45 -6.56
C LYS A 434 2.88 -14.70 -5.56
N ASN A 435 3.48 -13.75 -4.83
CA ASN A 435 2.74 -12.83 -3.99
C ASN A 435 2.11 -11.69 -4.83
N ILE A 436 1.18 -10.95 -4.22
CA ILE A 436 0.43 -9.90 -4.92
C ILE A 436 1.31 -8.78 -5.48
N ALA A 437 2.43 -8.43 -4.83
CA ALA A 437 3.36 -7.43 -5.31
C ALA A 437 4.10 -7.92 -6.56
N GLU A 438 4.64 -9.14 -6.53
CA GLU A 438 5.33 -9.76 -7.67
C GLU A 438 4.42 -9.89 -8.89
N VAL A 439 3.17 -10.27 -8.68
CA VAL A 439 2.18 -10.37 -9.77
C VAL A 439 1.89 -8.99 -10.38
N THR A 440 1.76 -7.96 -9.55
CA THR A 440 1.49 -6.59 -10.05
C THR A 440 2.69 -5.90 -10.69
N GLU A 441 3.90 -6.40 -10.48
CA GLU A 441 5.14 -5.95 -11.14
C GLU A 441 5.34 -6.57 -12.53
N LEU A 442 4.64 -7.64 -12.87
CA LEU A 442 4.68 -8.21 -14.21
C LEU A 442 4.09 -7.23 -15.24
N SER A 443 4.64 -7.24 -16.47
CA SER A 443 3.97 -6.57 -17.58
C SER A 443 2.60 -7.22 -17.85
N ILE A 444 1.64 -6.46 -18.35
CA ILE A 444 0.27 -6.94 -18.58
C ILE A 444 0.25 -8.19 -19.46
N SER A 445 1.13 -8.26 -20.47
CA SER A 445 1.32 -9.46 -21.30
C SER A 445 1.73 -10.67 -20.45
N LYS A 446 2.85 -10.56 -19.69
CA LYS A 446 3.34 -11.65 -18.81
C LYS A 446 2.35 -12.00 -17.71
N LEU A 447 1.59 -11.00 -17.25
CA LEU A 447 0.55 -11.20 -16.24
C LEU A 447 -0.62 -12.01 -16.80
N MET A 448 -1.02 -11.77 -18.04
CA MET A 448 -2.04 -12.57 -18.73
C MET A 448 -1.57 -14.02 -18.89
N ASP A 449 -0.32 -14.23 -19.35
CA ASP A 449 0.27 -15.56 -19.49
C ASP A 449 0.29 -16.31 -18.14
N PHE A 450 0.72 -15.63 -17.07
CA PHE A 450 0.69 -16.16 -15.72
C PHE A 450 -0.72 -16.57 -15.30
N MET A 451 -1.74 -15.70 -15.53
CA MET A 451 -3.13 -15.99 -15.17
C MET A 451 -3.74 -17.12 -16.00
N GLN A 452 -3.28 -17.35 -17.23
CA GLN A 452 -3.71 -18.47 -18.06
C GLN A 452 -3.08 -19.79 -17.63
N GLY A 453 -1.80 -19.74 -17.20
CA GLY A 453 -1.02 -20.90 -16.75
C GLY A 453 -1.21 -21.30 -15.28
N LEU A 454 -2.13 -20.64 -14.54
CA LEU A 454 -2.36 -20.98 -13.13
C LEU A 454 -2.93 -22.38 -12.97
N GLU A 455 -2.19 -23.24 -12.28
CA GLU A 455 -2.65 -24.55 -11.82
C GLU A 455 -3.32 -24.40 -10.45
N LEU A 456 -4.63 -24.61 -10.41
CA LEU A 456 -5.44 -24.46 -9.20
C LEU A 456 -6.13 -25.77 -8.86
N THR A 457 -6.26 -26.06 -7.58
CA THR A 457 -7.06 -27.20 -7.11
C THR A 457 -8.54 -27.00 -7.48
N PRO A 458 -9.34 -28.08 -7.59
CA PRO A 458 -10.78 -27.97 -7.85
C PRO A 458 -11.51 -27.05 -6.88
N HIS A 459 -11.10 -27.03 -5.61
CA HIS A 459 -11.65 -26.16 -4.57
C HIS A 459 -11.30 -24.68 -4.81
N GLN A 460 -10.04 -24.38 -5.07
CA GLN A 460 -9.58 -23.01 -5.40
C GLN A 460 -10.26 -22.50 -6.67
N LEU A 461 -10.41 -23.36 -7.68
CA LEU A 461 -11.08 -22.99 -8.93
C LEU A 461 -12.57 -22.70 -8.70
N ALA A 462 -13.27 -23.50 -7.88
CA ALA A 462 -14.67 -23.26 -7.55
C ALA A 462 -14.88 -21.90 -6.88
N ILE A 463 -13.99 -21.50 -5.98
CA ILE A 463 -14.05 -20.21 -5.26
C ILE A 463 -13.61 -19.06 -6.17
N GLY A 464 -12.49 -19.22 -6.89
CA GLY A 464 -11.82 -18.14 -7.63
C GLY A 464 -12.37 -17.86 -9.03
N LYS A 465 -13.17 -18.76 -9.62
CA LYS A 465 -13.59 -18.75 -11.03
C LYS A 465 -14.12 -17.39 -11.52
N LEU A 466 -15.02 -16.78 -10.76
CA LEU A 466 -15.63 -15.50 -11.15
C LEU A 466 -14.61 -14.36 -11.11
N VAL A 467 -13.79 -14.32 -10.06
CA VAL A 467 -12.74 -13.30 -9.90
C VAL A 467 -11.68 -13.42 -10.99
N LEU A 468 -11.25 -14.64 -11.28
CA LEU A 468 -10.28 -14.91 -12.36
C LEU A 468 -10.81 -14.49 -13.73
N ARG A 469 -12.09 -14.71 -14.01
CA ARG A 469 -12.73 -14.26 -15.25
C ARG A 469 -12.70 -12.75 -15.37
N GLU A 470 -13.05 -12.03 -14.30
CA GLU A 470 -13.06 -10.57 -14.28
C GLU A 470 -11.65 -9.98 -14.44
N ILE A 471 -10.64 -10.57 -13.77
CA ILE A 471 -9.24 -10.16 -13.94
C ILE A 471 -8.82 -10.33 -15.41
N LYS A 472 -9.02 -11.52 -15.99
CA LYS A 472 -8.65 -11.81 -17.38
C LYS A 472 -9.34 -10.88 -18.37
N ALA A 473 -10.63 -10.60 -18.18
CA ALA A 473 -11.36 -9.68 -19.04
C ALA A 473 -10.77 -8.27 -19.01
N ARG A 474 -10.47 -7.73 -17.82
CA ARG A 474 -9.88 -6.39 -17.67
C ARG A 474 -8.44 -6.31 -18.19
N LEU A 475 -7.64 -7.36 -18.00
CA LEU A 475 -6.30 -7.44 -18.58
C LEU A 475 -6.38 -7.45 -20.11
N GLN A 476 -7.35 -8.16 -20.70
CA GLN A 476 -7.56 -8.20 -22.13
C GLN A 476 -7.85 -6.80 -22.69
N PHE A 477 -8.70 -6.01 -22.03
CA PHE A 477 -8.94 -4.62 -22.44
C PHE A 477 -7.68 -3.76 -22.47
N LEU A 478 -6.77 -3.96 -21.50
CA LEU A 478 -5.49 -3.24 -21.50
C LEU A 478 -4.57 -3.71 -22.63
N LEU A 479 -4.61 -4.98 -23.01
CA LEU A 479 -3.90 -5.51 -24.17
C LEU A 479 -4.49 -4.94 -25.48
N ASP A 480 -5.82 -4.91 -25.60
CA ASP A 480 -6.53 -4.43 -26.80
C ASP A 480 -6.25 -2.95 -27.09
N VAL A 481 -5.94 -2.15 -26.07
CA VAL A 481 -5.53 -0.74 -26.24
C VAL A 481 -4.01 -0.54 -26.36
N GLY A 482 -3.23 -1.62 -26.51
CA GLY A 482 -1.78 -1.56 -26.74
C GLY A 482 -0.96 -1.15 -25.50
N LEU A 483 -1.37 -1.58 -24.31
CA LEU A 483 -0.68 -1.29 -23.03
C LEU A 483 0.00 -2.55 -22.43
N GLU A 484 0.39 -3.50 -23.27
CA GLU A 484 0.97 -4.79 -22.88
C GLU A 484 2.27 -4.68 -22.07
N TYR A 485 3.01 -3.59 -22.26
CA TYR A 485 4.30 -3.32 -21.58
C TYR A 485 4.15 -2.73 -20.19
N LEU A 486 2.98 -2.15 -19.84
CA LEU A 486 2.76 -1.56 -18.53
C LEU A 486 2.69 -2.62 -17.44
N THR A 487 2.90 -2.17 -16.20
CA THR A 487 2.68 -2.99 -15.00
C THR A 487 1.55 -2.41 -14.15
N LEU A 488 0.83 -3.26 -13.42
CA LEU A 488 -0.22 -2.79 -12.52
C LEU A 488 0.32 -1.97 -11.34
N ALA A 489 1.58 -2.20 -10.93
CA ALA A 489 2.26 -1.48 -9.87
C ALA A 489 2.69 -0.06 -10.26
N ARG A 490 2.72 0.26 -11.57
CA ARG A 490 3.18 1.56 -12.08
C ARG A 490 2.32 2.70 -11.54
N ALA A 491 2.97 3.71 -10.97
CA ALA A 491 2.30 4.90 -10.41
C ALA A 491 1.63 5.72 -11.54
N THR A 492 0.40 6.15 -11.32
CA THR A 492 -0.35 6.93 -12.34
C THR A 492 0.29 8.27 -12.67
N GLY A 493 1.02 8.88 -11.70
CA GLY A 493 1.75 10.12 -11.92
C GLY A 493 2.95 10.01 -12.88
N SER A 494 3.40 8.78 -13.22
CA SER A 494 4.48 8.51 -14.16
C SER A 494 4.01 8.20 -15.58
N LEU A 495 2.70 8.18 -15.81
CA LEU A 495 2.10 7.86 -17.11
C LEU A 495 2.17 9.07 -18.04
N SER A 496 2.39 8.82 -19.32
CA SER A 496 2.17 9.81 -20.36
C SER A 496 0.66 10.11 -20.52
N GLY A 497 0.32 11.24 -21.14
CA GLY A 497 -1.08 11.59 -21.38
C GLY A 497 -1.83 10.53 -22.18
N GLY A 498 -1.21 9.98 -23.22
CA GLY A 498 -1.79 8.90 -24.03
C GLY A 498 -1.97 7.59 -23.26
N GLU A 499 -1.01 7.19 -22.41
CA GLU A 499 -1.14 6.02 -21.54
C GLU A 499 -2.32 6.17 -20.58
N ALA A 500 -2.42 7.33 -19.91
CA ALA A 500 -3.51 7.61 -18.97
C ALA A 500 -4.88 7.61 -19.68
N GLN A 501 -4.97 8.15 -20.88
CA GLN A 501 -6.18 8.15 -21.69
C GLN A 501 -6.58 6.73 -22.10
N ARG A 502 -5.64 5.91 -22.59
CA ARG A 502 -5.90 4.50 -22.97
C ARG A 502 -6.32 3.64 -21.77
N ILE A 503 -5.74 3.86 -20.58
CA ILE A 503 -6.18 3.21 -19.35
C ILE A 503 -7.62 3.56 -19.01
N ARG A 504 -8.02 4.84 -19.12
CA ARG A 504 -9.39 5.26 -18.89
C ARG A 504 -10.34 4.66 -19.93
N LEU A 505 -9.93 4.66 -21.20
CA LEU A 505 -10.70 4.04 -22.28
C LEU A 505 -10.96 2.56 -21.98
N ALA A 506 -9.91 1.79 -21.66
CA ALA A 506 -10.02 0.38 -21.29
C ALA A 506 -10.94 0.15 -20.09
N THR A 507 -10.83 0.99 -19.05
CA THR A 507 -11.67 0.90 -17.85
C THR A 507 -13.14 1.17 -18.15
N GLN A 508 -13.44 2.20 -18.96
CA GLN A 508 -14.81 2.58 -19.30
C GLN A 508 -15.47 1.59 -20.26
N ILE A 509 -14.77 1.14 -21.30
CA ILE A 509 -15.25 0.09 -22.21
C ILE A 509 -15.46 -1.22 -21.46
N GLY A 510 -14.53 -1.56 -20.56
CA GLY A 510 -14.62 -2.75 -19.70
C GLY A 510 -15.83 -2.76 -18.78
N SER A 511 -16.43 -1.60 -18.49
CA SER A 511 -17.68 -1.51 -17.72
C SER A 511 -18.90 -2.03 -18.48
N GLY A 512 -18.81 -2.16 -19.81
CA GLY A 512 -19.91 -2.65 -20.68
C GLY A 512 -21.15 -1.76 -20.68
N LEU A 513 -21.02 -0.48 -20.32
CA LEU A 513 -22.15 0.45 -20.26
C LEU A 513 -22.67 0.76 -21.66
N VAL A 514 -23.93 0.44 -21.91
CA VAL A 514 -24.66 0.70 -23.17
C VAL A 514 -25.59 1.90 -22.97
N GLY A 515 -25.83 2.65 -24.05
CA GLY A 515 -26.72 3.82 -24.01
C GLY A 515 -26.11 5.04 -23.34
N VAL A 516 -24.78 5.15 -23.33
CA VAL A 516 -23.97 6.25 -22.79
C VAL A 516 -23.24 6.94 -23.96
N ALA A 517 -23.11 8.27 -23.91
CA ALA A 517 -22.26 9.01 -24.85
C ALA A 517 -20.82 9.06 -24.31
N TYR A 518 -19.88 8.47 -25.04
CA TYR A 518 -18.45 8.56 -24.78
C TYR A 518 -17.86 9.76 -25.52
N ILE A 519 -17.25 10.68 -24.81
CA ILE A 519 -16.64 11.88 -25.36
C ILE A 519 -15.13 11.78 -25.18
N LEU A 520 -14.42 11.71 -26.31
CA LEU A 520 -12.99 11.46 -26.36
C LEU A 520 -12.25 12.70 -26.86
N ASP A 521 -11.16 13.07 -26.20
CA ASP A 521 -10.27 14.15 -26.62
C ASP A 521 -9.08 13.55 -27.38
N GLU A 522 -8.94 13.92 -28.67
CA GLU A 522 -7.83 13.50 -29.53
C GLU A 522 -7.44 12.01 -29.39
N PRO A 523 -8.37 11.04 -29.58
CA PRO A 523 -8.14 9.63 -29.22
C PRO A 523 -7.08 8.93 -30.09
N SER A 524 -6.62 9.57 -31.16
CA SER A 524 -5.58 9.05 -32.06
C SER A 524 -4.15 9.47 -31.68
N ILE A 525 -3.97 10.27 -30.62
CA ILE A 525 -2.66 10.68 -30.14
C ILE A 525 -2.11 9.60 -29.19
N GLY A 526 -1.01 8.91 -29.57
CA GLY A 526 -0.25 7.94 -28.79
C GLY A 526 -0.15 6.59 -29.43
#